data_74f32ccddf16c535ff2338a60432882e
#
_entry.id   74f32ccddf16c535ff2338a60432882e
#
_cell.length_a   1.000
_cell.length_b   1.000
_cell.length_c   1.000
_cell.angle_alpha   90.00
_cell.angle_beta   90.00
_cell.angle_gamma   90.00
#
_symmetry.space_group_name_H-M   'P 1'
#
loop_
_entity.id
_entity.type
_entity.pdbx_description
1 polymer ?
#
loop_
_entity_poly.entity_id
_entity_poly.type
_entity_poly.pdbx_seq_one_letter_code
_entity_poly.pdbx_strand_id
1 'polypeptide(L)'
;MKIEDLKSVIVDRTEDGEFTLDRNIYYDEELFETEMQTIFEGNWIFLAHEGHLPEVNDFFTTWMGRKPVLLIRGEDNQVRGFINACSHRGATLCRTNRGNKKFLTCSYHGWSYDTHGQLRDVKDHDKGGYTDEF
;
A
#
# COMPACT_ATOMS: atom_id res chain seq x y z
N MET A 1 -8.58 -15.04 19.30
CA MET A 1 -7.64 -16.14 19.68
C MET A 1 -6.25 -15.57 19.82
N LYS A 2 -5.56 -15.84 20.92
CA LYS A 2 -4.21 -15.35 21.16
C LYS A 2 -3.17 -16.24 20.47
N ILE A 3 -1.99 -15.69 20.15
CA ILE A 3 -0.88 -16.46 19.53
C ILE A 3 -0.51 -17.70 20.34
N GLU A 4 -0.56 -17.61 21.68
CA GLU A 4 -0.28 -18.72 22.59
C GLU A 4 -1.25 -19.89 22.44
N ASP A 5 -2.47 -19.63 21.96
CA ASP A 5 -3.51 -20.65 21.75
C ASP A 5 -3.37 -21.38 20.41
N LEU A 6 -2.55 -20.87 19.48
CA LEU A 6 -2.40 -21.43 18.12
C LEU A 6 -1.96 -22.90 18.13
N LYS A 7 -1.14 -23.31 19.10
CA LYS A 7 -0.70 -24.71 19.20
C LYS A 7 -1.85 -25.66 19.52
N SER A 8 -2.90 -25.19 20.17
CA SER A 8 -4.06 -26.01 20.53
C SER A 8 -5.00 -26.31 19.35
N VAL A 9 -4.91 -25.50 18.30
CA VAL A 9 -5.75 -25.64 17.09
C VAL A 9 -5.05 -26.40 15.95
N ILE A 10 -3.80 -26.82 16.18
CA ILE A 10 -3.01 -27.65 15.26
C ILE A 10 -2.99 -29.07 15.79
N VAL A 11 -3.46 -29.99 14.98
CA VAL A 11 -3.27 -31.42 15.23
C VAL A 11 -2.21 -31.94 14.28
N ASP A 12 -1.03 -32.24 14.85
CA ASP A 12 0.11 -32.78 14.10
C ASP A 12 0.40 -34.20 14.64
N ARG A 13 -0.08 -35.18 13.89
CA ARG A 13 0.21 -36.60 14.08
C ARG A 13 0.81 -37.17 12.79
N THR A 14 1.97 -36.61 12.41
CA THR A 14 2.64 -36.92 11.16
C THR A 14 3.01 -38.40 11.03
N GLU A 15 3.27 -39.11 12.14
CA GLU A 15 3.48 -40.57 12.17
C GLU A 15 2.25 -41.35 11.73
N ASP A 16 1.06 -40.80 11.94
CA ASP A 16 -0.21 -41.39 11.51
C ASP A 16 -0.69 -40.86 10.15
N GLY A 17 0.09 -39.94 9.57
CA GLY A 17 -0.28 -39.25 8.32
C GLY A 17 -1.38 -38.21 8.52
N GLU A 18 -1.60 -37.73 9.75
CA GLU A 18 -2.64 -36.73 10.06
C GLU A 18 -2.05 -35.39 10.40
N PHE A 19 -2.46 -34.37 9.63
CA PHE A 19 -2.22 -32.96 9.94
C PHE A 19 -3.50 -32.18 9.69
N THR A 20 -4.07 -31.59 10.73
CA THR A 20 -5.29 -30.77 10.62
C THR A 20 -5.17 -29.47 11.39
N LEU A 21 -5.88 -28.47 10.89
CA LEU A 21 -6.01 -27.15 11.51
C LEU A 21 -7.47 -26.87 11.80
N ASP A 22 -7.76 -26.32 12.97
CA ASP A 22 -9.10 -25.81 13.22
C ASP A 22 -9.35 -24.60 12.28
N ARG A 23 -10.41 -24.73 11.47
CA ARG A 23 -10.76 -23.70 10.49
C ARG A 23 -11.13 -22.35 11.11
N ASN A 24 -11.42 -22.28 12.40
CA ASN A 24 -11.72 -21.03 13.12
C ASN A 24 -10.57 -20.03 13.04
N ILE A 25 -9.33 -20.48 12.84
CA ILE A 25 -8.18 -19.57 12.59
C ILE A 25 -8.39 -18.60 11.43
N TYR A 26 -9.20 -18.99 10.42
CA TYR A 26 -9.49 -18.16 9.25
C TYR A 26 -10.61 -17.13 9.47
N TYR A 27 -11.28 -17.17 10.63
CA TYR A 27 -12.40 -16.28 10.94
C TYR A 27 -12.20 -15.49 12.23
N ASP A 28 -11.13 -15.76 12.97
CA ASP A 28 -10.88 -15.13 14.26
C ASP A 28 -10.34 -13.72 14.08
N GLU A 29 -11.13 -12.70 14.49
CA GLU A 29 -10.77 -11.30 14.31
C GLU A 29 -9.53 -10.88 15.11
N GLU A 30 -9.34 -11.40 16.32
CA GLU A 30 -8.18 -11.07 17.17
C GLU A 30 -6.89 -11.62 16.54
N LEU A 31 -6.95 -12.84 15.99
CA LEU A 31 -5.83 -13.43 15.27
C LEU A 31 -5.53 -12.62 13.99
N PHE A 32 -6.55 -12.27 13.23
CA PHE A 32 -6.40 -11.42 12.04
C PHE A 32 -5.71 -10.08 12.36
N GLU A 33 -6.16 -9.37 13.42
CA GLU A 33 -5.52 -8.12 13.82
C GLU A 33 -4.07 -8.33 14.24
N THR A 34 -3.77 -9.44 14.90
CA THR A 34 -2.39 -9.79 15.29
C THR A 34 -1.52 -10.07 14.06
N GLU A 35 -2.01 -10.81 13.08
CA GLU A 35 -1.31 -11.06 11.80
C GLU A 35 -1.07 -9.75 11.05
N MET A 36 -2.08 -8.88 10.97
CA MET A 36 -1.93 -7.57 10.34
C MET A 36 -0.81 -6.76 10.99
N GLN A 37 -0.79 -6.67 12.31
CA GLN A 37 0.20 -5.88 13.05
C GLN A 37 1.61 -6.47 13.00
N THR A 38 1.72 -7.79 13.06
CA THR A 38 3.04 -8.45 13.22
C THR A 38 3.64 -8.93 11.91
N ILE A 39 2.81 -9.31 10.94
CA ILE A 39 3.27 -9.85 9.65
C ILE A 39 3.18 -8.78 8.57
N PHE A 40 1.98 -8.28 8.28
CA PHE A 40 1.72 -7.45 7.10
C PHE A 40 2.05 -5.96 7.28
N GLU A 41 2.03 -5.44 8.51
CA GLU A 41 2.30 -4.03 8.81
C GLU A 41 3.56 -3.86 9.67
N GLY A 42 4.07 -4.93 10.28
CA GLY A 42 5.22 -4.93 11.19
C GLY A 42 6.52 -5.51 10.63
N ASN A 43 6.50 -6.03 9.42
CA ASN A 43 7.65 -6.67 8.79
C ASN A 43 7.94 -6.15 7.39
N TRP A 44 9.06 -6.61 6.82
CA TRP A 44 9.35 -6.44 5.41
C TRP A 44 8.40 -7.27 4.57
N ILE A 45 7.71 -6.63 3.64
CA ILE A 45 6.81 -7.28 2.70
C ILE A 45 7.22 -6.99 1.27
N PHE A 46 7.03 -7.99 0.42
CA PHE A 46 7.20 -7.81 -1.02
C PHE A 46 6.06 -6.94 -1.57
N LEU A 47 6.41 -5.82 -2.22
CA LEU A 47 5.44 -4.93 -2.87
C LEU A 47 5.47 -5.07 -4.39
N ALA A 48 6.67 -5.10 -5.00
CA ALA A 48 6.85 -5.26 -6.43
C ALA A 48 8.28 -5.64 -6.77
N HIS A 49 8.47 -6.16 -7.99
CA HIS A 49 9.77 -6.29 -8.65
C HIS A 49 10.00 -5.09 -9.57
N GLU A 50 11.24 -4.69 -9.82
CA GLU A 50 11.59 -3.58 -10.72
C GLU A 50 11.01 -3.72 -12.13
N GLY A 51 10.86 -4.97 -12.60
CA GLY A 51 10.20 -5.27 -13.87
C GLY A 51 8.72 -4.87 -13.95
N HIS A 52 8.09 -4.46 -12.84
CA HIS A 52 6.75 -3.85 -12.87
C HIS A 52 6.78 -2.36 -13.28
N LEU A 53 7.97 -1.74 -13.22
CA LEU A 53 8.22 -0.33 -13.50
C LEU A 53 9.45 -0.20 -14.43
N PRO A 54 9.43 -0.78 -15.65
CA PRO A 54 10.63 -0.83 -16.52
C PRO A 54 11.07 0.56 -16.99
N GLU A 55 10.13 1.49 -17.20
CA GLU A 55 10.41 2.79 -17.79
C GLU A 55 10.27 3.92 -16.76
N VAL A 56 10.95 5.04 -17.02
CA VAL A 56 10.79 6.28 -16.26
C VAL A 56 9.34 6.74 -16.27
N ASN A 57 8.84 7.18 -15.13
CA ASN A 57 7.44 7.56 -14.84
C ASN A 57 6.44 6.39 -14.82
N ASP A 58 6.89 5.15 -14.95
CA ASP A 58 6.03 4.01 -14.70
C ASP A 58 5.60 3.97 -13.24
N PHE A 59 4.33 3.67 -13.03
CA PHE A 59 3.80 3.44 -11.70
C PHE A 59 3.09 2.09 -11.59
N PHE A 60 3.10 1.56 -10.37
CA PHE A 60 2.41 0.34 -9.97
C PHE A 60 1.71 0.55 -8.63
N THR A 61 0.43 0.17 -8.51
CA THR A 61 -0.31 0.25 -7.26
C THR A 61 -0.50 -1.12 -6.64
N THR A 62 -0.35 -1.18 -5.33
CA THR A 62 -0.48 -2.41 -4.53
C THR A 62 -0.96 -2.08 -3.11
N TRP A 63 -0.94 -3.06 -2.23
CA TRP A 63 -1.33 -2.91 -0.84
C TRP A 63 -0.19 -3.39 0.08
N MET A 64 0.01 -2.65 1.15
CA MET A 64 0.86 -3.02 2.27
C MET A 64 -0.04 -3.20 3.49
N GLY A 65 -0.39 -4.44 3.78
CA GLY A 65 -1.46 -4.71 4.73
C GLY A 65 -2.75 -3.98 4.31
N ARG A 66 -3.23 -3.06 5.14
CA ARG A 66 -4.44 -2.25 4.90
C ARG A 66 -4.16 -0.91 4.21
N LYS A 67 -2.90 -0.61 3.88
CA LYS A 67 -2.51 0.69 3.31
C LYS A 67 -2.36 0.58 1.79
N PRO A 68 -3.06 1.40 1.01
CA PRO A 68 -2.85 1.48 -0.44
C PRO A 68 -1.49 2.13 -0.72
N VAL A 69 -0.68 1.49 -1.55
CA VAL A 69 0.67 1.96 -1.90
C VAL A 69 0.76 2.19 -3.41
N LEU A 70 1.45 3.26 -3.74
CA LEU A 70 1.86 3.62 -5.09
C LEU A 70 3.38 3.55 -5.17
N LEU A 71 3.89 2.73 -6.09
CA LEU A 71 5.30 2.69 -6.47
C LEU A 71 5.48 3.43 -7.79
N ILE A 72 6.53 4.23 -7.92
CA ILE A 72 6.80 4.99 -9.14
C ILE A 72 8.31 5.08 -9.40
N ARG A 73 8.70 4.94 -10.68
CA ARG A 73 10.08 5.19 -11.11
C ARG A 73 10.23 6.66 -11.48
N GLY A 74 11.09 7.37 -10.77
CA GLY A 74 11.39 8.78 -11.02
C GLY A 74 12.26 9.02 -12.26
N GLU A 75 12.40 10.28 -12.67
CA GLU A 75 13.29 10.71 -13.76
C GLU A 75 14.78 10.42 -13.47
N ASP A 76 15.14 10.28 -12.19
CA ASP A 76 16.46 9.84 -11.72
C ASP A 76 16.63 8.32 -11.71
N ASN A 77 15.68 7.61 -12.31
CA ASN A 77 15.64 6.15 -12.40
C ASN A 77 15.49 5.41 -11.03
N GLN A 78 15.21 6.13 -9.94
CA GLN A 78 14.97 5.54 -8.63
C GLN A 78 13.51 5.18 -8.45
N VAL A 79 13.23 4.00 -7.88
CA VAL A 79 11.88 3.59 -7.49
C VAL A 79 11.57 4.10 -6.09
N ARG A 80 10.41 4.75 -5.94
CA ARG A 80 9.92 5.29 -4.67
C ARG A 80 8.52 4.76 -4.38
N GLY A 81 8.23 4.60 -3.09
CA GLY A 81 6.92 4.19 -2.60
C GLY A 81 6.23 5.32 -1.82
N PHE A 82 4.96 5.51 -2.09
CA PHE A 82 4.10 6.48 -1.42
C PHE A 82 2.78 5.83 -0.99
N ILE A 83 2.12 6.40 0.00
CA ILE A 83 0.71 6.10 0.22
C ILE A 83 -0.09 6.60 -0.97
N ASN A 84 -0.89 5.74 -1.58
CA ASN A 84 -1.72 6.08 -2.75
C ASN A 84 -2.93 6.91 -2.34
N ALA A 85 -2.68 8.06 -1.73
CA ALA A 85 -3.69 8.97 -1.22
C ALA A 85 -3.26 10.42 -1.39
N CYS A 86 -4.18 11.28 -1.83
CA CYS A 86 -3.97 12.71 -1.93
C CYS A 86 -3.90 13.34 -0.53
N SER A 87 -2.88 14.17 -0.27
CA SER A 87 -2.69 14.85 1.02
C SER A 87 -3.81 15.83 1.36
N HIS A 88 -4.62 16.25 0.36
CA HIS A 88 -5.75 17.15 0.58
C HIS A 88 -6.86 16.48 1.44
N ARG A 89 -7.42 15.36 0.97
CA ARG A 89 -8.54 14.65 1.63
C ARG A 89 -8.49 13.13 1.43
N GLY A 90 -7.32 12.55 1.24
CA GLY A 90 -7.14 11.10 1.19
C GLY A 90 -7.70 10.40 -0.06
N ALA A 91 -8.13 11.14 -1.09
CA ALA A 91 -8.62 10.51 -2.31
C ALA A 91 -7.51 9.72 -3.02
N THR A 92 -7.82 8.53 -3.53
CA THR A 92 -6.88 7.69 -4.28
C THR A 92 -6.34 8.44 -5.50
N LEU A 93 -5.01 8.57 -5.60
CA LEU A 93 -4.34 9.26 -6.71
C LEU A 93 -4.33 8.42 -7.98
N CYS A 94 -3.84 7.19 -7.91
CA CYS A 94 -3.79 6.26 -9.03
C CYS A 94 -4.82 5.15 -8.82
N ARG A 95 -5.82 5.08 -9.71
CA ARG A 95 -6.95 4.14 -9.65
C ARG A 95 -6.75 2.91 -10.51
N THR A 96 -5.70 2.89 -11.34
CA THR A 96 -5.32 1.75 -12.17
C THR A 96 -4.10 1.07 -11.57
N ASN A 97 -3.96 -0.23 -11.79
CA ASN A 97 -2.85 -0.99 -11.24
C ASN A 97 -1.50 -0.57 -11.82
N ARG A 98 -1.47 -0.09 -13.06
CA ARG A 98 -0.26 0.32 -13.78
C ARG A 98 -0.53 1.50 -14.68
N GLY A 99 0.51 2.21 -15.04
CA GLY A 99 0.52 3.28 -16.03
C GLY A 99 1.83 4.02 -16.04
N ASN A 100 1.92 5.03 -16.90
CA ASN A 100 3.07 5.92 -17.00
C ASN A 100 2.59 7.36 -16.85
N LYS A 101 3.10 8.08 -15.85
CA LYS A 101 2.69 9.47 -15.56
C LYS A 101 3.84 10.25 -14.95
N LYS A 102 4.18 11.38 -15.57
CA LYS A 102 5.13 12.33 -15.02
C LYS A 102 4.59 13.07 -13.79
N PHE A 103 3.28 13.35 -13.77
CA PHE A 103 2.57 13.97 -12.65
C PHE A 103 1.37 13.12 -12.23
N LEU A 104 1.20 13.02 -10.94
CA LEU A 104 0.11 12.29 -10.30
C LEU A 104 -0.96 13.29 -9.89
N THR A 105 -1.93 13.51 -10.75
CA THR A 105 -3.00 14.48 -10.50
C THR A 105 -4.22 13.84 -9.88
N CYS A 106 -4.63 14.35 -8.73
CA CYS A 106 -5.83 13.93 -8.03
C CYS A 106 -7.07 14.27 -8.85
N SER A 107 -7.88 13.25 -9.16
CA SER A 107 -9.10 13.44 -9.96
C SER A 107 -10.21 14.19 -9.22
N TYR A 108 -10.08 14.39 -7.91
CA TYR A 108 -11.10 15.04 -7.10
C TYR A 108 -10.99 16.59 -7.15
N HIS A 109 -9.83 17.16 -6.77
CA HIS A 109 -9.64 18.61 -6.74
C HIS A 109 -8.41 19.10 -7.50
N GLY A 110 -7.79 18.23 -8.34
CA GLY A 110 -6.72 18.64 -9.25
C GLY A 110 -5.34 18.87 -8.61
N TRP A 111 -5.13 18.51 -7.34
CA TRP A 111 -3.80 18.59 -6.76
C TRP A 111 -2.84 17.64 -7.47
N SER A 112 -1.68 18.16 -7.87
CA SER A 112 -0.71 17.42 -8.67
C SER A 112 0.62 17.26 -7.95
N TYR A 113 1.15 16.05 -8.00
CA TYR A 113 2.41 15.67 -7.37
C TYR A 113 3.40 15.18 -8.43
N ASP A 114 4.69 15.41 -8.20
CA ASP A 114 5.73 14.83 -9.03
C ASP A 114 6.11 13.41 -8.59
N THR A 115 7.07 12.80 -9.29
CA THR A 115 7.58 11.46 -8.99
C THR A 115 8.43 11.37 -7.71
N HIS A 116 8.72 12.51 -7.07
CA HIS A 116 9.35 12.60 -5.75
C HIS A 116 8.31 12.74 -4.62
N GLY A 117 7.01 12.81 -4.96
CA GLY A 117 5.91 12.98 -4.02
C GLY A 117 5.68 14.43 -3.59
N GLN A 118 6.38 15.40 -4.20
CA GLN A 118 6.21 16.81 -3.88
C GLN A 118 4.97 17.38 -4.56
N LEU A 119 4.18 18.13 -3.81
CA LEU A 119 3.07 18.90 -4.36
C LEU A 119 3.63 19.97 -5.32
N ARG A 120 3.14 19.98 -6.56
CA ARG A 120 3.61 20.88 -7.62
C ARG A 120 2.57 21.86 -8.08
N ASP A 121 1.32 21.51 -7.96
CA ASP A 121 0.22 22.36 -8.39
C ASP A 121 -1.02 22.12 -7.56
N VAL A 122 -1.69 23.19 -7.20
CA VAL A 122 -2.98 23.19 -6.50
C VAL A 122 -3.96 23.96 -7.40
N LYS A 123 -4.90 23.23 -7.99
CA LYS A 123 -5.93 23.85 -8.83
C LYS A 123 -6.67 24.92 -8.03
N ASP A 124 -6.89 26.08 -8.65
CA ASP A 124 -7.57 27.22 -8.05
C ASP A 124 -6.91 27.74 -6.75
N HIS A 125 -5.57 27.68 -6.68
CA HIS A 125 -4.75 28.07 -5.53
C HIS A 125 -5.21 29.39 -4.91
N ASP A 126 -5.29 30.45 -5.72
CA ASP A 126 -5.65 31.80 -5.26
C ASP A 126 -7.10 31.88 -4.75
N LYS A 127 -8.02 31.15 -5.39
CA LYS A 127 -9.44 31.11 -5.01
C LYS A 127 -9.71 30.22 -3.81
N GLY A 128 -8.86 29.25 -3.60
CA GLY A 128 -8.95 28.28 -2.49
C GLY A 128 -8.45 28.85 -1.16
N GLY A 129 -7.81 30.04 -1.17
CA GLY A 129 -7.24 30.65 0.03
C GLY A 129 -5.96 29.98 0.51
N TYR A 130 -5.27 29.24 -0.35
CA TYR A 130 -3.97 28.64 -0.05
C TYR A 130 -2.87 29.72 -0.10
N THR A 131 -1.88 29.61 0.77
CA THR A 131 -0.70 30.48 0.79
C THR A 131 0.50 29.78 0.17
N ASP A 132 1.55 30.52 -0.17
CA ASP A 132 2.81 29.98 -0.72
C ASP A 132 3.56 29.07 0.28
N GLU A 133 3.16 29.07 1.55
CA GLU A 133 3.71 28.21 2.62
C GLU A 133 2.99 26.84 2.73
N PHE A 134 1.98 26.62 1.90
CA PHE A 134 1.14 25.40 1.97
C PHE A 134 1.73 24.22 1.21
#